data_57811ce5a3d9dd1dea55db0db4a3e266
#
_entry.id   57811ce5a3d9dd1dea55db0db4a3e266
#
_cell.length_a   1.000
_cell.length_b   1.000
_cell.length_c   1.000
_cell.angle_alpha   90.00
_cell.angle_beta   90.00
_cell.angle_gamma   90.00
#
_symmetry.space_group_name_H-M   'P 1'
#
loop_
_entity.id
_entity.type
_entity.pdbx_description
1 polymer ?
#
loop_
_entity_poly.entity_id
_entity_poly.type
_entity_poly.pdbx_seq_one_letter_code
_entity_poly.pdbx_strand_id
1 'polypeptide(L)'
;MKKIISFIVRHRLGLTATGVAIIALARLAQRCLPYTANEMRASVVVVEQRSWYALCAKGQPTLFFAGIEADSTALQPSTDSLQAATLHRTDGCWMNRWPAIPSCHGRIVTVADTLKTLPYTADDALLCLIKTLETTMKREKNAISELNYYLRVHGVQDEGYQQIATLSTQMKAQVARNAATLALADSLLKTATPLTLQPRTTYTAWYRSETDDEMGKNKPQKVLCQRVAKGNKNRLLLLQTLDKATPDGVKTQYLLPWNTTNRRLIAAGHSAIGIDGMGQNDASVVLTMGRRTGQRHHFPNVLTTDGTALFTPRGLFGGMLDGKNIVGRNAIQHLLMKGGEQ
;
A
#
# COMPACT_ATOMS: atom_id res chain seq x y z
N MET A 1 -25.37 -62.74 -1.02
CA MET A 1 -24.28 -61.88 -0.51
C MET A 1 -23.82 -60.77 -1.50
N LYS A 2 -23.50 -61.04 -2.78
CA LYS A 2 -23.04 -60.03 -3.74
C LYS A 2 -24.00 -58.87 -3.95
N LYS A 3 -25.33 -59.05 -3.99
CA LYS A 3 -26.32 -57.99 -4.11
C LYS A 3 -26.39 -57.04 -2.90
N ILE A 4 -26.18 -57.56 -1.69
CA ILE A 4 -26.18 -56.75 -0.46
C ILE A 4 -24.94 -55.88 -0.41
N ILE A 5 -23.77 -56.40 -0.79
CA ILE A 5 -22.51 -55.68 -0.81
C ILE A 5 -22.56 -54.54 -1.86
N SER A 6 -23.14 -54.79 -3.05
CA SER A 6 -23.29 -53.74 -4.07
C SER A 6 -24.29 -52.65 -3.65
N PHE A 7 -25.33 -53.01 -2.90
CA PHE A 7 -26.27 -52.03 -2.34
C PHE A 7 -25.63 -51.16 -1.25
N ILE A 8 -24.84 -51.76 -0.35
CA ILE A 8 -24.10 -51.01 0.69
C ILE A 8 -23.04 -50.10 0.09
N VAL A 9 -22.33 -50.55 -0.93
CA VAL A 9 -21.29 -49.71 -1.62
C VAL A 9 -21.96 -48.54 -2.35
N ARG A 10 -23.09 -48.77 -3.06
CA ARG A 10 -23.83 -47.67 -3.69
C ARG A 10 -24.42 -46.67 -2.71
N HIS A 11 -24.94 -47.13 -1.56
CA HIS A 11 -25.45 -46.22 -0.55
C HIS A 11 -24.32 -45.47 0.22
N ARG A 12 -23.18 -46.13 0.43
CA ARG A 12 -22.01 -45.43 1.00
C ARG A 12 -21.49 -44.32 0.09
N LEU A 13 -21.40 -44.57 -1.21
CA LEU A 13 -21.03 -43.53 -2.19
C LEU A 13 -22.06 -42.38 -2.25
N GLY A 14 -23.35 -42.70 -2.16
CA GLY A 14 -24.40 -41.69 -2.07
C GLY A 14 -24.34 -40.86 -0.79
N LEU A 15 -24.13 -41.51 0.37
CA LEU A 15 -23.98 -40.84 1.68
C LEU A 15 -22.75 -39.98 1.75
N THR A 16 -21.60 -40.43 1.21
CA THR A 16 -20.36 -39.62 1.18
C THR A 16 -20.53 -38.43 0.23
N ALA A 17 -21.13 -38.59 -0.96
CA ALA A 17 -21.39 -37.50 -1.87
C ALA A 17 -22.36 -36.47 -1.26
N THR A 18 -23.41 -36.93 -0.57
CA THR A 18 -24.34 -36.04 0.14
C THR A 18 -23.67 -35.32 1.30
N GLY A 19 -22.84 -36.00 2.07
CA GLY A 19 -22.05 -35.41 3.16
C GLY A 19 -21.09 -34.30 2.66
N VAL A 20 -20.36 -34.57 1.58
CA VAL A 20 -19.49 -33.58 0.94
C VAL A 20 -20.30 -32.39 0.41
N ALA A 21 -21.44 -32.61 -0.21
CA ALA A 21 -22.34 -31.55 -0.71
C ALA A 21 -22.88 -30.68 0.45
N ILE A 22 -23.29 -31.29 1.57
CA ILE A 22 -23.75 -30.54 2.76
C ILE A 22 -22.61 -29.72 3.36
N ILE A 23 -21.41 -30.26 3.48
CA ILE A 23 -20.24 -29.51 3.98
C ILE A 23 -19.89 -28.35 3.05
N ALA A 24 -19.92 -28.57 1.72
CA ALA A 24 -19.67 -27.54 0.74
C ALA A 24 -20.72 -26.41 0.81
N LEU A 25 -22.00 -26.77 0.94
CA LEU A 25 -23.10 -25.82 1.10
C LEU A 25 -23.01 -25.05 2.43
N ALA A 26 -22.68 -25.72 3.53
CA ALA A 26 -22.48 -25.07 4.83
C ALA A 26 -21.32 -24.06 4.79
N ARG A 27 -20.19 -24.43 4.18
CA ARG A 27 -19.05 -23.51 3.98
C ARG A 27 -19.41 -22.34 3.06
N LEU A 28 -20.17 -22.58 1.99
CA LEU A 28 -20.66 -21.53 1.13
C LEU A 28 -21.60 -20.58 1.88
N ALA A 29 -22.52 -21.13 2.68
CA ALA A 29 -23.43 -20.34 3.51
C ALA A 29 -22.65 -19.47 4.52
N GLN A 30 -21.65 -20.03 5.21
CA GLN A 30 -20.79 -19.26 6.12
C GLN A 30 -20.10 -18.08 5.43
N ARG A 31 -19.63 -18.24 4.19
CA ARG A 31 -19.01 -17.17 3.40
C ARG A 31 -19.98 -16.10 2.92
N CYS A 32 -21.27 -16.40 2.92
CA CYS A 32 -22.34 -15.46 2.57
C CYS A 32 -22.95 -14.78 3.80
N LEU A 33 -22.55 -15.16 5.02
CA LEU A 33 -23.02 -14.51 6.24
C LEU A 33 -22.49 -13.08 6.36
N PRO A 34 -23.25 -12.19 7.01
CA PRO A 34 -22.79 -10.88 7.38
C PRO A 34 -21.58 -10.96 8.29
N TYR A 35 -20.61 -10.06 8.10
CA TYR A 35 -19.40 -10.00 8.91
C TYR A 35 -19.65 -9.34 10.26
N THR A 36 -19.09 -9.92 11.30
CA THR A 36 -19.04 -9.32 12.64
C THR A 36 -18.05 -8.15 12.67
N ALA A 37 -18.10 -7.35 13.74
CA ALA A 37 -17.18 -6.22 13.91
C ALA A 37 -15.69 -6.67 13.89
N ASN A 38 -15.37 -7.81 14.49
CA ASN A 38 -14.00 -8.35 14.49
C ASN A 38 -13.60 -8.82 13.08
N GLU A 39 -14.47 -9.54 12.38
CA GLU A 39 -14.19 -9.97 11.02
C GLU A 39 -14.04 -8.79 10.03
N MET A 40 -14.77 -7.68 10.24
CA MET A 40 -14.55 -6.45 9.48
C MET A 40 -13.15 -5.90 9.73
N ARG A 41 -12.69 -5.86 11.01
CA ARG A 41 -11.33 -5.43 11.35
C ARG A 41 -10.27 -6.35 10.76
N ALA A 42 -10.43 -7.66 10.89
CA ALA A 42 -9.50 -8.67 10.37
C ALA A 42 -9.40 -8.71 8.83
N SER A 43 -10.34 -8.07 8.13
CA SER A 43 -10.29 -7.96 6.67
C SER A 43 -9.51 -6.76 6.16
N VAL A 44 -9.18 -5.80 7.03
CA VAL A 44 -8.49 -4.57 6.66
C VAL A 44 -6.98 -4.75 6.74
N VAL A 45 -6.27 -4.10 5.84
CA VAL A 45 -4.83 -4.15 5.71
C VAL A 45 -4.30 -2.76 5.38
N VAL A 46 -3.14 -2.38 5.91
CA VAL A 46 -2.45 -1.17 5.44
C VAL A 46 -1.56 -1.53 4.27
N VAL A 47 -1.75 -0.84 3.15
CA VAL A 47 -0.90 -0.96 1.96
C VAL A 47 0.11 0.16 1.96
N GLU A 48 1.37 -0.19 2.10
CA GLU A 48 2.51 0.70 1.94
C GLU A 48 2.98 0.64 0.49
N GLN A 49 2.89 1.76 -0.19
CA GLN A 49 3.39 1.95 -1.55
C GLN A 49 4.67 2.79 -1.48
N ARG A 50 5.76 2.26 -2.00
CA ARG A 50 7.01 2.99 -2.22
C ARG A 50 7.22 3.17 -3.71
N SER A 51 7.36 4.41 -4.13
CA SER A 51 7.42 4.77 -5.54
C SER A 51 8.60 5.66 -5.82
N TRP A 52 9.33 5.38 -6.91
CA TRP A 52 10.47 6.17 -7.35
C TRP A 52 10.64 6.06 -8.87
N TYR A 53 11.43 6.96 -9.41
CA TYR A 53 11.92 6.86 -10.78
C TYR A 53 13.35 6.32 -10.76
N ALA A 54 13.66 5.41 -11.65
CA ALA A 54 14.99 4.86 -11.84
C ALA A 54 15.55 5.34 -13.19
N LEU A 55 16.68 6.03 -13.16
CA LEU A 55 17.49 6.32 -14.33
C LEU A 55 18.40 5.13 -14.59
N CYS A 56 18.22 4.48 -15.72
CA CYS A 56 18.95 3.28 -16.09
C CYS A 56 19.95 3.58 -17.21
N ALA A 57 21.20 3.18 -17.00
CA ALA A 57 22.26 3.17 -18.01
C ALA A 57 22.56 1.73 -18.41
N LYS A 58 22.57 1.42 -19.71
CA LYS A 58 22.74 0.04 -20.23
C LYS A 58 21.75 -0.97 -19.62
N GLY A 59 20.52 -0.52 -19.31
CA GLY A 59 19.48 -1.35 -18.69
C GLY A 59 19.64 -1.59 -17.17
N GLN A 60 20.73 -1.10 -16.55
CA GLN A 60 20.92 -1.19 -15.10
C GLN A 60 20.53 0.11 -14.42
N PRO A 61 19.77 0.06 -13.32
CA PRO A 61 19.39 1.24 -12.57
C PRO A 61 20.63 1.83 -11.88
N THR A 62 20.90 3.10 -12.11
CA THR A 62 22.11 3.77 -11.62
C THR A 62 21.78 4.91 -10.64
N LEU A 63 20.69 5.61 -10.86
CA LEU A 63 20.28 6.75 -10.05
C LEU A 63 18.77 6.70 -9.80
N PHE A 64 18.33 7.07 -8.60
CA PHE A 64 16.95 7.04 -8.18
C PHE A 64 16.51 8.42 -7.68
N PHE A 65 15.24 8.77 -7.86
CA PHE A 65 14.65 10.02 -7.37
C PHE A 65 13.13 9.92 -7.20
N ALA A 66 12.57 10.74 -6.30
CA ALA A 66 11.15 10.69 -5.93
C ALA A 66 10.22 11.22 -7.03
N GLY A 67 10.64 12.27 -7.73
CA GLY A 67 9.85 12.88 -8.78
C GLY A 67 10.60 14.04 -9.44
N ILE A 68 10.04 14.57 -10.54
CA ILE A 68 10.49 15.80 -11.18
C ILE A 68 9.29 16.74 -11.11
N GLU A 69 9.23 17.55 -10.08
CA GLU A 69 8.31 18.66 -9.97
C GLU A 69 9.08 19.97 -10.20
N ALA A 70 8.36 21.01 -10.61
CA ALA A 70 8.96 22.33 -10.84
C ALA A 70 9.56 22.91 -9.54
N ASP A 71 9.12 22.42 -8.38
CA ASP A 71 9.64 22.78 -7.08
C ASP A 71 10.72 21.77 -6.65
N SER A 72 11.96 22.27 -6.58
CA SER A 72 13.20 21.50 -6.40
C SER A 72 13.29 20.65 -5.12
N THR A 73 12.31 20.75 -4.22
CA THR A 73 12.32 20.05 -2.92
C THR A 73 11.93 18.57 -3.02
N ALA A 74 11.27 18.16 -4.11
CA ALA A 74 10.72 16.80 -4.24
C ALA A 74 11.69 15.78 -4.87
N LEU A 75 12.84 16.22 -5.41
CA LEU A 75 13.69 15.31 -6.22
C LEU A 75 14.41 14.25 -5.40
N GLN A 76 14.93 14.55 -4.23
CA GLN A 76 15.67 13.64 -3.35
C GLN A 76 16.47 12.54 -4.10
N PRO A 77 17.43 12.94 -4.97
CA PRO A 77 18.19 11.96 -5.74
C PRO A 77 19.12 11.15 -4.81
N SER A 78 19.19 9.85 -5.07
CA SER A 78 20.02 8.93 -4.29
C SER A 78 20.51 7.78 -5.16
N THR A 79 21.61 7.16 -4.77
CA THR A 79 22.05 5.87 -5.29
C THR A 79 21.31 4.71 -4.64
N ASP A 80 20.55 4.95 -3.55
CA ASP A 80 19.70 3.99 -2.88
C ASP A 80 18.21 4.27 -3.20
N SER A 81 17.55 3.28 -3.79
CA SER A 81 16.12 3.35 -4.14
C SER A 81 15.21 3.55 -2.94
N LEU A 82 15.57 3.03 -1.77
CA LEU A 82 14.76 3.18 -0.55
C LEU A 82 14.81 4.60 0.01
N GLN A 83 15.94 5.28 -0.13
CA GLN A 83 16.10 6.68 0.29
C GLN A 83 15.39 7.64 -0.68
N ALA A 84 15.40 7.31 -1.97
CA ALA A 84 14.75 8.12 -3.00
C ALA A 84 13.23 7.89 -3.08
N ALA A 85 12.70 6.82 -2.47
CA ALA A 85 11.30 6.45 -2.62
C ALA A 85 10.36 7.39 -1.86
N THR A 86 9.31 7.83 -2.54
CA THR A 86 8.14 8.44 -1.87
C THR A 86 7.32 7.33 -1.22
N LEU A 87 7.04 7.50 0.06
CA LEU A 87 6.23 6.59 0.85
C LEU A 87 4.79 7.09 0.89
N HIS A 88 3.86 6.24 0.48
CA HIS A 88 2.43 6.49 0.61
C HIS A 88 1.75 5.28 1.25
N ARG A 89 0.87 5.52 2.22
CA ARG A 89 0.12 4.49 2.93
C ARG A 89 -1.37 4.69 2.76
N THR A 90 -2.07 3.62 2.46
CA THR A 90 -3.52 3.60 2.29
C THR A 90 -4.10 2.36 2.95
N ASP A 91 -5.38 2.39 3.26
CA ASP A 91 -6.08 1.17 3.63
C ASP A 91 -6.31 0.27 2.40
N GLY A 92 -6.50 -0.99 2.67
CA GLY A 92 -6.91 -1.98 1.71
C GLY A 92 -7.77 -3.05 2.37
N CYS A 93 -8.31 -3.92 1.56
CA CYS A 93 -9.15 -5.01 2.05
C CYS A 93 -8.80 -6.31 1.34
N TRP A 94 -8.64 -7.39 2.12
CA TRP A 94 -8.51 -8.73 1.58
C TRP A 94 -9.82 -9.12 0.89
N MET A 95 -9.75 -9.45 -0.40
CA MET A 95 -10.95 -9.65 -1.22
C MET A 95 -10.86 -10.87 -2.12
N ASN A 96 -12.01 -11.52 -2.27
CA ASN A 96 -12.22 -12.62 -3.18
C ASN A 96 -13.41 -12.37 -4.10
N ARG A 97 -13.35 -12.93 -5.31
CA ARG A 97 -14.38 -12.72 -6.30
C ARG A 97 -15.70 -13.42 -5.96
N TRP A 98 -15.62 -14.70 -5.61
CA TRP A 98 -16.79 -15.54 -5.43
C TRP A 98 -16.67 -16.41 -4.17
N PRO A 99 -17.72 -16.50 -3.35
CA PRO A 99 -17.68 -17.36 -2.17
C PRO A 99 -17.61 -18.85 -2.51
N ALA A 100 -18.09 -19.25 -3.69
CA ALA A 100 -18.13 -20.65 -4.13
C ALA A 100 -16.77 -21.18 -4.62
N ILE A 101 -15.91 -20.29 -5.15
CA ILE A 101 -14.62 -20.72 -5.70
C ILE A 101 -13.51 -20.40 -4.68
N PRO A 102 -12.78 -21.41 -4.17
CA PRO A 102 -11.70 -21.19 -3.23
C PRO A 102 -10.42 -20.61 -3.88
N SER A 103 -10.51 -20.02 -5.07
CA SER A 103 -9.41 -19.43 -5.81
C SER A 103 -9.03 -18.04 -5.28
N CYS A 104 -8.49 -18.01 -4.07
CA CYS A 104 -8.35 -16.76 -3.37
C CYS A 104 -7.01 -16.61 -2.75
N HIS A 105 -6.19 -16.11 -3.49
CA HIS A 105 -4.83 -16.30 -3.20
C HIS A 105 -4.17 -14.94 -3.00
N GLY A 106 -4.26 -14.44 -1.75
CA GLY A 106 -3.56 -13.25 -1.32
C GLY A 106 -3.94 -11.97 -2.10
N ARG A 107 -5.23 -11.80 -2.45
CA ARG A 107 -5.68 -10.63 -3.19
C ARG A 107 -6.13 -9.51 -2.26
N ILE A 108 -5.61 -8.31 -2.52
CA ILE A 108 -5.94 -7.09 -1.78
C ILE A 108 -6.45 -6.07 -2.79
N VAL A 109 -7.57 -5.43 -2.47
CA VAL A 109 -8.02 -4.23 -3.18
C VAL A 109 -7.71 -3.02 -2.33
N THR A 110 -7.11 -2.00 -2.93
CA THR A 110 -6.79 -0.73 -2.29
C THR A 110 -7.04 0.43 -3.25
N VAL A 111 -6.94 1.65 -2.75
CA VAL A 111 -7.01 2.89 -3.52
C VAL A 111 -5.68 3.61 -3.38
N ALA A 112 -4.95 3.73 -4.47
CA ALA A 112 -3.66 4.41 -4.44
C ALA A 112 -3.33 5.03 -5.80
N ASP A 113 -2.57 6.11 -5.78
CA ASP A 113 -2.07 6.74 -6.98
C ASP A 113 -0.93 5.92 -7.58
N THR A 114 -0.92 5.83 -8.90
CA THR A 114 0.18 5.20 -9.62
C THR A 114 1.10 6.28 -10.16
N LEU A 115 2.41 6.04 -10.07
CA LEU A 115 3.38 6.92 -10.73
C LEU A 115 3.01 7.10 -12.20
N LYS A 116 3.02 8.35 -12.64
CA LYS A 116 2.81 8.71 -14.04
C LYS A 116 4.13 8.54 -14.79
N THR A 117 4.06 8.16 -16.05
CA THR A 117 5.21 8.29 -16.95
C THR A 117 5.50 9.78 -17.11
N LEU A 118 6.73 10.18 -16.84
CA LEU A 118 7.13 11.58 -16.99
C LEU A 118 7.19 11.94 -18.49
N PRO A 119 6.79 13.15 -18.87
CA PRO A 119 6.87 13.63 -20.24
C PRO A 119 8.29 14.06 -20.65
N TYR A 120 9.27 13.84 -19.80
CA TYR A 120 10.68 14.21 -19.99
C TYR A 120 11.48 13.04 -20.56
N THR A 121 12.50 13.36 -21.35
CA THR A 121 13.52 12.38 -21.73
C THR A 121 14.40 12.06 -20.52
N ALA A 122 15.15 10.97 -20.59
CA ALA A 122 16.07 10.60 -19.52
C ALA A 122 17.19 11.66 -19.35
N ASP A 123 17.63 12.26 -20.47
CA ASP A 123 18.65 13.31 -20.46
C ASP A 123 18.13 14.61 -19.84
N ASP A 124 16.90 15.03 -20.15
CA ASP A 124 16.27 16.20 -19.52
C ASP A 124 16.11 15.99 -18.01
N ALA A 125 15.72 14.78 -17.60
CA ALA A 125 15.61 14.41 -16.19
C ALA A 125 16.97 14.50 -15.49
N LEU A 126 18.04 14.02 -16.12
CA LEU A 126 19.40 14.08 -15.59
C LEU A 126 19.90 15.53 -15.46
N LEU A 127 19.68 16.36 -16.46
CA LEU A 127 20.03 17.79 -16.42
C LEU A 127 19.28 18.53 -15.30
N CYS A 128 17.99 18.25 -15.13
CA CYS A 128 17.20 18.79 -14.03
C CYS A 128 17.73 18.36 -12.67
N LEU A 129 18.13 17.10 -12.51
CA LEU A 129 18.76 16.55 -11.30
C LEU A 129 20.07 17.28 -10.96
N ILE A 130 20.96 17.42 -11.93
CA ILE A 130 22.25 18.12 -11.76
C ILE A 130 22.02 19.54 -11.25
N LYS A 131 21.18 20.33 -11.92
CA LYS A 131 20.84 21.70 -11.53
C LYS A 131 20.25 21.80 -10.13
N THR A 132 19.40 20.83 -9.76
CA THR A 132 18.78 20.78 -8.43
C THR A 132 19.80 20.45 -7.35
N LEU A 133 20.68 19.47 -7.59
CA LEU A 133 21.76 19.12 -6.67
C LEU A 133 22.71 20.28 -6.44
N GLU A 134 23.16 20.96 -7.49
CA GLU A 134 24.03 22.14 -7.39
C GLU A 134 23.38 23.24 -6.54
N THR A 135 22.10 23.56 -6.82
CA THR A 135 21.36 24.58 -6.08
C THR A 135 21.20 24.22 -4.60
N THR A 136 20.84 22.96 -4.32
CA THR A 136 20.66 22.44 -2.97
C THR A 136 21.98 22.47 -2.20
N MET A 137 23.05 21.98 -2.80
CA MET A 137 24.40 21.99 -2.19
C MET A 137 24.89 23.41 -1.89
N LYS A 138 24.61 24.39 -2.78
CA LYS A 138 24.96 25.78 -2.51
C LYS A 138 24.22 26.31 -1.28
N ARG A 139 22.93 26.05 -1.16
CA ARG A 139 22.11 26.45 -0.01
C ARG A 139 22.58 25.75 1.28
N GLU A 140 22.86 24.46 1.24
CA GLU A 140 23.33 23.68 2.39
C GLU A 140 24.74 24.15 2.87
N LYS A 141 25.65 24.45 1.94
CA LYS A 141 26.98 25.01 2.30
C LYS A 141 26.84 26.37 2.99
N ASN A 142 25.94 27.24 2.55
CA ASN A 142 25.70 28.53 3.22
C ASN A 142 25.16 28.29 4.64
N ALA A 143 24.16 27.42 4.80
CA ALA A 143 23.61 27.09 6.11
C ALA A 143 24.68 26.47 7.05
N ILE A 144 25.55 25.58 6.55
CA ILE A 144 26.68 25.04 7.32
C ILE A 144 27.64 26.17 7.77
N SER A 145 27.86 27.17 6.92
CA SER A 145 28.70 28.34 7.29
C SER A 145 28.10 29.12 8.46
N GLU A 146 26.79 29.35 8.46
CA GLU A 146 26.06 30.01 9.55
C GLU A 146 26.10 29.17 10.84
N LEU A 147 25.84 27.85 10.76
CA LEU A 147 25.95 26.96 11.91
C LEU A 147 27.38 26.92 12.49
N ASN A 148 28.39 26.86 11.64
CA ASN A 148 29.79 26.89 12.10
C ASN A 148 30.16 28.23 12.71
N TYR A 149 29.58 29.36 12.25
CA TYR A 149 29.74 30.66 12.89
C TYR A 149 29.14 30.64 14.31
N TYR A 150 27.91 30.15 14.47
CA TYR A 150 27.27 29.97 15.77
C TYR A 150 28.14 29.15 16.73
N LEU A 151 28.64 27.99 16.29
CA LEU A 151 29.50 27.10 17.11
C LEU A 151 30.85 27.71 17.52
N ARG A 152 31.30 28.74 16.80
CA ARG A 152 32.53 29.48 17.18
C ARG A 152 32.29 30.57 18.24
N VAL A 153 31.10 31.15 18.25
CA VAL A 153 30.73 32.25 19.12
C VAL A 153 30.19 31.76 20.46
N HIS A 154 29.56 30.56 20.46
CA HIS A 154 28.95 29.97 21.64
C HIS A 154 29.81 28.85 22.21
N GLY A 155 29.73 28.66 23.53
CA GLY A 155 30.44 27.60 24.26
C GLY A 155 29.63 26.28 24.31
N VAL A 156 30.33 25.20 24.63
CA VAL A 156 29.71 23.85 24.76
C VAL A 156 28.60 23.80 25.83
N GLN A 157 28.65 24.73 26.78
CA GLN A 157 27.69 24.84 27.89
C GLN A 157 26.43 25.65 27.52
N ASP A 158 26.44 26.32 26.37
CA ASP A 158 25.28 27.13 25.94
C ASP A 158 24.12 26.24 25.48
N GLU A 159 22.90 26.69 25.77
CA GLU A 159 21.69 25.99 25.37
C GLU A 159 21.62 25.81 23.84
N GLY A 160 21.37 24.61 23.38
CA GLY A 160 21.27 24.29 21.96
C GLY A 160 22.59 24.00 21.25
N TYR A 161 23.76 24.20 21.86
CA TYR A 161 25.06 23.94 21.22
C TYR A 161 25.17 22.53 20.67
N GLN A 162 24.83 21.51 21.44
CA GLN A 162 24.91 20.10 21.04
C GLN A 162 23.96 19.78 19.87
N GLN A 163 22.80 20.39 19.87
CA GLN A 163 21.82 20.22 18.78
C GLN A 163 22.33 20.81 17.48
N ILE A 164 22.91 22.03 17.54
CA ILE A 164 23.50 22.71 16.39
C ILE A 164 24.73 21.98 15.87
N ALA A 165 25.59 21.47 16.76
CA ALA A 165 26.74 20.66 16.39
C ALA A 165 26.35 19.38 15.66
N THR A 166 25.31 18.71 16.18
CA THR A 166 24.74 17.51 15.55
C THR A 166 24.16 17.83 14.18
N LEU A 167 23.37 18.90 14.07
CA LEU A 167 22.77 19.35 12.80
C LEU A 167 23.86 19.71 11.78
N SER A 168 24.90 20.46 12.18
CA SER A 168 26.04 20.80 11.30
C SER A 168 26.75 19.56 10.79
N THR A 169 26.93 18.54 11.63
CA THR A 169 27.56 17.27 11.23
C THR A 169 26.68 16.50 10.24
N GLN A 170 25.36 16.43 10.49
CA GLN A 170 24.40 15.79 9.60
C GLN A 170 24.34 16.49 8.23
N MET A 171 24.32 17.83 8.21
CA MET A 171 24.32 18.60 6.97
C MET A 171 25.61 18.42 6.17
N LYS A 172 26.78 18.40 6.83
CA LYS A 172 28.08 18.11 6.16
C LYS A 172 28.06 16.72 5.51
N ALA A 173 27.54 15.71 6.21
CA ALA A 173 27.40 14.37 5.65
C ALA A 173 26.42 14.33 4.46
N GLN A 174 25.34 15.12 4.51
CA GLN A 174 24.38 15.25 3.38
C GLN A 174 25.04 15.92 2.17
N VAL A 175 25.78 17.01 2.35
CA VAL A 175 26.52 17.68 1.26
C VAL A 175 27.52 16.72 0.62
N ALA A 176 28.22 15.89 1.40
CA ALA A 176 29.14 14.89 0.88
C ALA A 176 28.42 13.83 0.02
N ARG A 177 27.26 13.34 0.47
CA ARG A 177 26.42 12.42 -0.32
C ARG A 177 25.93 13.06 -1.62
N ASN A 178 25.43 14.31 -1.54
CA ASN A 178 24.97 15.06 -2.71
C ASN A 178 26.09 15.29 -3.72
N ALA A 179 27.32 15.56 -3.25
CA ALA A 179 28.50 15.71 -4.12
C ALA A 179 28.85 14.41 -4.86
N ALA A 180 28.81 13.27 -4.16
CA ALA A 180 29.04 11.97 -4.79
C ALA A 180 27.95 11.65 -5.85
N THR A 181 26.70 11.97 -5.55
CA THR A 181 25.58 11.80 -6.48
C THR A 181 25.71 12.73 -7.69
N LEU A 182 26.13 13.97 -7.51
CA LEU A 182 26.41 14.93 -8.59
C LEU A 182 27.53 14.43 -9.51
N ALA A 183 28.64 13.96 -8.94
CA ALA A 183 29.75 13.41 -9.72
C ALA A 183 29.31 12.19 -10.58
N LEU A 184 28.46 11.33 -10.03
CA LEU A 184 27.85 10.23 -10.77
C LEU A 184 26.96 10.73 -11.92
N ALA A 185 26.08 11.71 -11.64
CA ALA A 185 25.20 12.30 -12.63
C ALA A 185 25.99 12.95 -13.78
N ASP A 186 27.04 13.69 -13.48
CA ASP A 186 27.95 14.29 -14.48
C ASP A 186 28.65 13.23 -15.31
N SER A 187 29.07 12.13 -14.70
CA SER A 187 29.69 11.01 -15.44
C SER A 187 28.73 10.36 -16.42
N LEU A 188 27.46 10.19 -16.02
CA LEU A 188 26.41 9.64 -16.88
C LEU A 188 26.13 10.56 -18.07
N LEU A 189 26.09 11.88 -17.87
CA LEU A 189 25.89 12.85 -18.93
C LEU A 189 27.01 12.86 -19.98
N LYS A 190 28.26 12.65 -19.52
CA LYS A 190 29.44 12.59 -20.40
C LYS A 190 29.57 11.27 -21.16
N THR A 191 28.91 10.24 -20.70
CA THR A 191 28.97 8.91 -21.32
C THR A 191 27.91 8.84 -22.44
N ALA A 192 28.30 8.52 -23.68
CA ALA A 192 27.37 8.37 -24.81
C ALA A 192 26.48 7.10 -24.70
N THR A 193 26.08 6.74 -23.52
CA THR A 193 25.25 5.57 -23.24
C THR A 193 23.78 5.97 -23.27
N PRO A 194 22.89 5.27 -23.98
CA PRO A 194 21.47 5.58 -23.96
C PRO A 194 20.91 5.41 -22.56
N LEU A 195 20.31 6.48 -22.05
CA LEU A 195 19.65 6.50 -20.76
C LEU A 195 18.15 6.21 -20.93
N THR A 196 17.58 5.47 -19.98
CA THR A 196 16.13 5.24 -19.92
C THR A 196 15.59 5.59 -18.54
N LEU A 197 14.40 6.19 -18.53
CA LEU A 197 13.71 6.57 -17.31
C LEU A 197 12.55 5.62 -17.05
N GLN A 198 12.56 4.95 -15.90
CA GLN A 198 11.57 3.93 -15.55
C GLN A 198 10.88 4.25 -14.21
N PRO A 199 9.53 4.38 -14.19
CA PRO A 199 8.80 4.43 -12.93
C PRO A 199 8.81 3.04 -12.27
N ARG A 200 9.16 2.99 -11.00
CA ARG A 200 9.20 1.79 -10.17
C ARG A 200 8.30 1.96 -8.96
N THR A 201 7.61 0.91 -8.58
CA THR A 201 6.74 0.90 -7.40
C THR A 201 6.80 -0.46 -6.74
N THR A 202 6.98 -0.49 -5.44
CA THR A 202 6.84 -1.69 -4.61
C THR A 202 5.65 -1.54 -3.67
N TYR A 203 5.02 -2.65 -3.36
CA TYR A 203 3.87 -2.70 -2.46
C TYR A 203 4.16 -3.68 -1.32
N THR A 204 3.91 -3.23 -0.10
CA THR A 204 3.98 -4.06 1.10
C THR A 204 2.64 -3.94 1.84
N ALA A 205 2.03 -5.06 2.16
CA ALA A 205 0.81 -5.08 2.95
C ALA A 205 1.14 -5.42 4.41
N TRP A 206 0.62 -4.60 5.35
CA TRP A 206 0.76 -4.79 6.79
C TRP A 206 -0.59 -5.21 7.35
N TYR A 207 -0.64 -6.33 8.06
CA TYR A 207 -1.86 -6.90 8.60
C TYR A 207 -1.62 -7.45 10.02
N ARG A 208 -2.71 -7.70 10.75
CA ARG A 208 -2.71 -8.38 12.04
C ARG A 208 -3.49 -9.67 11.92
N SER A 209 -2.97 -10.72 12.52
CA SER A 209 -3.64 -12.02 12.60
C SER A 209 -4.51 -12.09 13.85
N GLU A 210 -5.75 -12.57 13.73
CA GLU A 210 -6.62 -12.82 14.89
C GLU A 210 -6.08 -13.93 15.81
N THR A 211 -5.20 -14.80 15.30
CA THR A 211 -4.69 -15.95 16.05
C THR A 211 -3.61 -15.59 17.09
N ASP A 212 -3.07 -14.36 17.02
CA ASP A 212 -1.98 -13.93 17.90
C ASP A 212 -2.46 -13.31 19.23
N ASP A 213 -3.77 -13.26 19.49
CA ASP A 213 -4.36 -12.59 20.67
C ASP A 213 -4.11 -13.29 22.01
N GLU A 214 -3.80 -14.60 22.01
CA GLU A 214 -3.63 -15.35 23.27
C GLU A 214 -2.34 -15.03 24.06
N MET A 215 -1.36 -14.33 23.45
CA MET A 215 -0.08 -14.00 24.12
C MET A 215 0.26 -12.50 24.17
N GLY A 216 -0.66 -11.58 23.84
CA GLY A 216 -0.41 -10.12 23.96
C GLY A 216 0.69 -9.57 23.05
N LYS A 217 1.08 -10.29 21.99
CA LYS A 217 2.14 -9.89 21.03
C LYS A 217 1.57 -9.67 19.65
N ASN A 218 0.52 -8.89 19.54
CA ASN A 218 -0.11 -8.55 18.26
C ASN A 218 0.78 -7.62 17.42
N LYS A 219 1.98 -8.07 17.05
CA LYS A 219 2.85 -7.29 16.16
C LYS A 219 2.32 -7.34 14.73
N PRO A 220 2.25 -6.19 14.04
CA PRO A 220 1.87 -6.16 12.64
C PRO A 220 2.85 -7.00 11.80
N GLN A 221 2.31 -7.89 11.00
CA GLN A 221 3.04 -8.71 10.05
C GLN A 221 3.04 -8.01 8.68
N LYS A 222 4.04 -8.29 7.85
CA LYS A 222 4.15 -7.71 6.51
C LYS A 222 4.30 -8.79 5.45
N VAL A 223 3.69 -8.55 4.29
CA VAL A 223 3.82 -9.38 3.10
C VAL A 223 4.07 -8.51 1.88
N LEU A 224 4.98 -8.95 1.01
CA LEU A 224 5.25 -8.27 -0.25
C LEU A 224 4.16 -8.60 -1.26
N CYS A 225 3.75 -7.58 -2.02
CA CYS A 225 2.70 -7.69 -3.01
C CYS A 225 3.17 -7.19 -4.38
N GLN A 226 2.55 -7.71 -5.41
CA GLN A 226 2.66 -7.22 -6.78
C GLN A 226 1.33 -6.67 -7.26
N ARG A 227 1.36 -5.68 -8.14
CA ARG A 227 0.15 -5.14 -8.79
C ARG A 227 -0.28 -6.07 -9.91
N VAL A 228 -1.51 -6.57 -9.83
CA VAL A 228 -2.12 -7.44 -10.83
C VAL A 228 -2.98 -6.64 -11.80
N ALA A 229 -3.80 -5.71 -11.29
CA ALA A 229 -4.67 -4.90 -12.13
C ALA A 229 -4.85 -3.48 -11.58
N LYS A 230 -5.28 -2.57 -12.45
CA LYS A 230 -5.63 -1.18 -12.13
C LYS A 230 -7.01 -0.85 -12.68
N GLY A 231 -7.79 -0.08 -11.91
CA GLY A 231 -9.06 0.49 -12.34
C GLY A 231 -8.89 1.51 -13.47
N ASN A 232 -9.84 1.56 -14.41
CA ASN A 232 -9.75 2.47 -15.56
C ASN A 232 -10.17 3.90 -15.23
N LYS A 233 -11.18 4.07 -14.37
CA LYS A 233 -11.83 5.36 -14.07
C LYS A 233 -11.67 5.81 -12.61
N ASN A 234 -10.97 5.03 -11.80
CA ASN A 234 -10.75 5.26 -10.38
C ASN A 234 -9.34 4.86 -9.99
N ARG A 235 -8.91 5.24 -8.80
CA ARG A 235 -7.58 4.92 -8.26
C ARG A 235 -7.48 3.50 -7.67
N LEU A 236 -8.44 2.60 -7.99
CA LEU A 236 -8.42 1.22 -7.50
C LEU A 236 -7.22 0.45 -8.03
N LEU A 237 -6.57 -0.26 -7.15
CA LEU A 237 -5.51 -1.24 -7.47
C LEU A 237 -5.90 -2.61 -6.93
N LEU A 238 -5.62 -3.65 -7.73
CA LEU A 238 -5.63 -5.03 -7.29
C LEU A 238 -4.19 -5.48 -7.10
N LEU A 239 -3.86 -5.80 -5.87
CA LEU A 239 -2.59 -6.37 -5.48
C LEU A 239 -2.76 -7.86 -5.20
N GLN A 240 -1.67 -8.60 -5.34
CA GLN A 240 -1.58 -10.00 -4.95
C GLN A 240 -0.26 -10.23 -4.22
N THR A 241 -0.30 -11.00 -3.15
CA THR A 241 0.90 -11.44 -2.44
C THR A 241 1.82 -12.22 -3.37
N LEU A 242 3.13 -12.14 -3.17
CA LEU A 242 4.09 -12.83 -4.05
C LEU A 242 3.97 -14.35 -3.98
N ASP A 243 3.64 -14.88 -2.81
CA ASP A 243 3.39 -16.31 -2.56
C ASP A 243 2.01 -16.77 -3.03
N LYS A 244 1.16 -15.85 -3.49
CA LYS A 244 -0.22 -16.09 -3.89
C LYS A 244 -1.08 -16.76 -2.81
N ALA A 245 -0.73 -16.58 -1.55
CA ALA A 245 -1.44 -17.12 -0.40
C ALA A 245 -2.09 -16.01 0.43
N THR A 246 -3.28 -16.27 0.95
CA THR A 246 -3.88 -15.41 1.97
C THR A 246 -3.30 -15.80 3.32
N PRO A 247 -2.75 -14.88 4.10
CA PRO A 247 -2.18 -15.20 5.40
C PRO A 247 -3.23 -15.77 6.36
N ASP A 248 -2.78 -16.61 7.29
CA ASP A 248 -3.63 -17.14 8.33
C ASP A 248 -4.09 -16.04 9.30
N GLY A 249 -5.30 -16.17 9.83
CA GLY A 249 -5.88 -15.21 10.78
C GLY A 249 -6.42 -13.92 10.16
N VAL A 250 -6.36 -13.73 8.84
CA VAL A 250 -7.06 -12.63 8.16
C VAL A 250 -8.39 -13.08 7.60
N LYS A 251 -9.34 -12.16 7.51
CA LYS A 251 -10.66 -12.43 6.95
C LYS A 251 -10.80 -11.85 5.56
N THR A 252 -11.17 -12.70 4.60
CA THR A 252 -11.34 -12.27 3.22
C THR A 252 -12.79 -11.90 2.93
N GLN A 253 -13.01 -10.74 2.31
CA GLN A 253 -14.32 -10.26 1.90
C GLN A 253 -14.74 -10.87 0.56
N TYR A 254 -16.04 -11.15 0.42
CA TYR A 254 -16.64 -11.65 -0.81
C TYR A 254 -17.63 -10.66 -1.39
N LEU A 255 -17.63 -10.56 -2.73
CA LEU A 255 -18.63 -9.76 -3.43
C LEU A 255 -19.89 -10.60 -3.67
N LEU A 256 -20.91 -10.37 -2.85
CA LEU A 256 -22.18 -11.06 -2.97
C LEU A 256 -23.01 -10.50 -4.15
N PRO A 257 -23.85 -11.29 -4.84
CA PRO A 257 -24.56 -10.87 -6.05
C PRO A 257 -25.67 -9.82 -5.82
N TRP A 258 -26.15 -9.67 -4.60
CA TRP A 258 -27.23 -8.71 -4.29
C TRP A 258 -26.70 -7.31 -3.97
N ASN A 259 -27.51 -6.32 -4.30
CA ASN A 259 -27.17 -4.92 -4.14
C ASN A 259 -27.26 -4.48 -2.68
N THR A 260 -26.22 -3.82 -2.18
CA THR A 260 -26.08 -3.38 -0.79
C THR A 260 -26.17 -1.85 -0.69
N THR A 261 -27.13 -1.23 -1.39
CA THR A 261 -27.33 0.22 -1.31
C THR A 261 -27.96 0.62 0.02
N ASN A 262 -27.15 0.98 0.99
CA ASN A 262 -27.59 1.55 2.25
C ASN A 262 -27.14 3.00 2.39
N ARG A 263 -27.99 3.85 2.98
CA ARG A 263 -27.63 5.24 3.31
C ARG A 263 -26.70 5.31 4.53
N ARG A 264 -26.81 4.36 5.45
CA ARG A 264 -25.91 4.24 6.61
C ARG A 264 -24.85 3.20 6.30
N LEU A 265 -23.60 3.53 6.55
CA LEU A 265 -22.46 2.65 6.34
C LEU A 265 -21.55 2.65 7.55
N ILE A 266 -20.79 1.58 7.72
CA ILE A 266 -19.71 1.43 8.67
C ILE A 266 -18.42 1.44 7.87
N ALA A 267 -17.52 2.35 8.16
CA ALA A 267 -16.16 2.37 7.62
C ALA A 267 -15.25 1.58 8.56
N ALA A 268 -14.51 0.63 8.02
CA ALA A 268 -13.47 -0.11 8.71
C ALA A 268 -12.12 0.26 8.10
N GLY A 269 -11.26 0.89 8.85
CA GLY A 269 -9.96 1.37 8.40
C GLY A 269 -9.11 1.91 9.53
N HIS A 270 -7.92 2.38 9.21
CA HIS A 270 -7.03 3.02 10.16
C HIS A 270 -7.29 4.55 10.17
N SER A 271 -7.08 5.18 11.32
CA SER A 271 -7.04 6.64 11.36
C SER A 271 -5.85 7.18 10.57
N ALA A 272 -5.94 8.41 10.07
CA ALA A 272 -4.87 9.05 9.32
C ALA A 272 -3.54 9.06 10.13
N ILE A 273 -3.60 9.34 11.43
CA ILE A 273 -2.43 9.30 12.32
C ILE A 273 -1.95 7.85 12.54
N GLY A 274 -2.89 6.90 12.70
CA GLY A 274 -2.56 5.50 12.95
C GLY A 274 -1.87 4.83 11.77
N ILE A 275 -2.26 5.19 10.54
CA ILE A 275 -1.67 4.58 9.33
C ILE A 275 -0.20 5.01 9.13
N ASP A 276 0.16 6.24 9.50
CA ASP A 276 1.53 6.74 9.42
C ASP A 276 2.45 6.11 10.48
N GLY A 277 1.89 5.75 11.64
CA GLY A 277 2.58 5.07 12.74
C GLY A 277 2.70 3.54 12.59
N MET A 278 2.20 2.96 11.48
CA MET A 278 2.22 1.51 11.27
C MET A 278 3.65 0.96 11.28
N GLY A 279 3.87 -0.05 12.12
CA GLY A 279 5.21 -0.66 12.32
C GLY A 279 5.96 -0.12 13.54
N GLN A 280 5.61 1.04 14.07
CA GLN A 280 6.19 1.61 15.29
C GLN A 280 5.20 1.61 16.46
N ASN A 281 3.92 1.86 16.20
CA ASN A 281 2.85 1.95 17.19
C ASN A 281 1.69 1.00 16.87
N ASP A 282 0.86 0.76 17.88
CA ASP A 282 -0.35 -0.07 17.78
C ASP A 282 -1.50 0.63 17.03
N ALA A 283 -1.31 0.81 15.71
CA ALA A 283 -2.40 1.29 14.87
C ALA A 283 -3.53 0.24 14.81
N SER A 284 -4.63 0.49 15.50
CA SER A 284 -5.81 -0.38 15.48
C SER A 284 -6.78 0.03 14.38
N VAL A 285 -7.49 -0.95 13.81
CA VAL A 285 -8.59 -0.69 12.88
C VAL A 285 -9.78 -0.13 13.63
N VAL A 286 -10.22 1.06 13.22
CA VAL A 286 -11.35 1.77 13.79
C VAL A 286 -12.61 1.48 12.97
N LEU A 287 -13.74 1.24 13.65
CA LEU A 287 -15.05 1.15 13.01
C LEU A 287 -15.81 2.46 13.24
N THR A 288 -16.09 3.18 12.17
CA THR A 288 -16.77 4.49 12.22
C THR A 288 -18.06 4.45 11.45
N MET A 289 -19.14 4.95 12.06
CA MET A 289 -20.44 5.07 11.39
C MET A 289 -20.53 6.37 10.61
N GLY A 290 -21.06 6.29 9.39
CA GLY A 290 -21.26 7.46 8.54
C GLY A 290 -22.45 7.30 7.60
N ARG A 291 -22.63 8.31 6.75
CA ARG A 291 -23.74 8.34 5.79
C ARG A 291 -23.21 8.45 4.35
N ARG A 292 -23.98 7.89 3.44
CA ARG A 292 -23.78 8.01 2.01
C ARG A 292 -24.83 8.93 1.40
N THR A 293 -24.38 9.86 0.55
CA THR A 293 -25.24 10.71 -0.27
C THR A 293 -24.81 10.60 -1.73
N GLY A 294 -25.54 9.81 -2.52
CA GLY A 294 -25.11 9.48 -3.88
C GLY A 294 -23.80 8.69 -3.90
N GLN A 295 -22.78 9.25 -4.54
CA GLN A 295 -21.42 8.69 -4.56
C GLN A 295 -20.48 9.29 -3.51
N ARG A 296 -20.92 10.29 -2.75
CA ARG A 296 -20.13 10.93 -1.71
C ARG A 296 -20.43 10.33 -0.35
N HIS A 297 -19.47 10.47 0.55
CA HIS A 297 -19.62 10.05 1.94
C HIS A 297 -19.47 11.22 2.91
N HIS A 298 -19.97 10.99 4.13
CA HIS A 298 -19.85 11.87 5.27
C HIS A 298 -19.27 11.09 6.45
N PHE A 299 -18.01 10.71 6.32
CA PHE A 299 -17.18 10.17 7.40
C PHE A 299 -16.17 11.22 7.85
N PRO A 300 -15.75 11.23 9.12
CA PRO A 300 -14.68 12.09 9.58
C PRO A 300 -13.35 11.73 8.90
N ASN A 301 -12.73 12.70 8.23
CA ASN A 301 -11.45 12.48 7.51
C ASN A 301 -10.29 12.04 8.41
N VAL A 302 -10.37 12.35 9.72
CA VAL A 302 -9.34 11.94 10.69
C VAL A 302 -9.42 10.43 10.99
N LEU A 303 -10.60 9.83 10.84
CA LEU A 303 -10.87 8.42 11.16
C LEU A 303 -10.92 7.51 9.93
N THR A 304 -10.70 8.05 8.74
CA THR A 304 -10.76 7.30 7.48
C THR A 304 -9.68 7.77 6.54
N THR A 305 -9.15 6.83 5.76
CA THR A 305 -8.14 7.06 4.73
C THR A 305 -8.61 6.52 3.39
N ASP A 306 -7.88 6.81 2.32
CA ASP A 306 -8.13 6.18 1.03
C ASP A 306 -8.02 4.65 1.16
N GLY A 307 -8.90 3.93 0.50
CA GLY A 307 -8.94 2.47 0.57
C GLY A 307 -9.69 1.89 1.78
N THR A 308 -10.17 2.73 2.72
CA THR A 308 -11.01 2.28 3.85
C THR A 308 -12.20 1.46 3.34
N ALA A 309 -12.40 0.27 3.89
CA ALA A 309 -13.49 -0.63 3.51
C ALA A 309 -14.82 -0.18 4.13
N LEU A 310 -15.88 -0.26 3.33
CA LEU A 310 -17.22 0.13 3.75
C LEU A 310 -18.13 -1.09 3.88
N PHE A 311 -18.89 -1.12 4.96
CA PHE A 311 -19.87 -2.16 5.26
C PHE A 311 -21.25 -1.57 5.51
N THR A 312 -22.28 -2.34 5.22
CA THR A 312 -23.63 -2.03 5.70
C THR A 312 -23.72 -2.25 7.21
N PRO A 313 -24.73 -1.70 7.91
CA PRO A 313 -24.94 -2.00 9.33
C PRO A 313 -25.16 -3.49 9.62
N ARG A 314 -25.53 -4.26 8.59
CA ARG A 314 -25.68 -5.72 8.66
C ARG A 314 -24.37 -6.47 8.39
N GLY A 315 -23.24 -5.79 8.22
CA GLY A 315 -21.94 -6.44 7.96
C GLY A 315 -21.69 -6.90 6.54
N LEU A 316 -22.45 -6.43 5.55
CA LEU A 316 -22.20 -6.77 4.14
C LEU A 316 -21.26 -5.72 3.52
N PHE A 317 -20.30 -6.15 2.72
CA PHE A 317 -19.38 -5.25 2.05
C PHE A 317 -20.09 -4.34 1.04
N GLY A 318 -19.91 -3.04 1.14
CA GLY A 318 -20.60 -2.00 0.36
C GLY A 318 -19.73 -1.21 -0.61
N GLY A 319 -18.41 -1.27 -0.48
CA GLY A 319 -17.46 -0.51 -1.31
C GLY A 319 -16.22 -0.06 -0.57
N MET A 320 -15.50 0.90 -1.13
CA MET A 320 -14.27 1.48 -0.56
C MET A 320 -14.26 3.00 -0.73
N LEU A 321 -13.53 3.70 0.12
CA LEU A 321 -13.33 5.14 0.01
C LEU A 321 -12.23 5.48 -1.02
N ASP A 322 -12.49 6.51 -1.82
CA ASP A 322 -11.56 7.13 -2.77
C ASP A 322 -11.68 8.66 -2.66
N GLY A 323 -10.89 9.26 -1.81
CA GLY A 323 -11.04 10.65 -1.40
C GLY A 323 -12.41 10.88 -0.77
N LYS A 324 -13.20 11.79 -1.32
CA LYS A 324 -14.58 12.08 -0.89
C LYS A 324 -15.64 11.18 -1.52
N ASN A 325 -15.24 10.24 -2.38
CA ASN A 325 -16.15 9.39 -3.13
C ASN A 325 -16.17 7.97 -2.58
N ILE A 326 -17.24 7.25 -2.90
CA ILE A 326 -17.36 5.83 -2.64
C ILE A 326 -17.20 5.10 -3.97
N VAL A 327 -16.21 4.24 -4.05
CA VAL A 327 -16.08 3.29 -5.14
C VAL A 327 -16.94 2.07 -4.81
N GLY A 328 -18.01 1.93 -5.59
CA GLY A 328 -18.98 0.88 -5.37
C GLY A 328 -18.49 -0.48 -5.87
N ARG A 329 -19.23 -1.49 -5.46
CA ARG A 329 -18.99 -2.90 -5.71
C ARG A 329 -18.74 -3.26 -7.19
N ASN A 330 -19.49 -2.68 -8.13
CA ASN A 330 -19.35 -3.02 -9.56
C ASN A 330 -17.96 -2.72 -10.12
N ALA A 331 -17.37 -1.59 -9.70
CA ALA A 331 -16.01 -1.23 -10.09
C ALA A 331 -14.97 -2.21 -9.53
N ILE A 332 -15.16 -2.63 -8.27
CA ILE A 332 -14.30 -3.62 -7.61
C ILE A 332 -14.46 -5.00 -8.27
N GLN A 333 -15.68 -5.40 -8.58
CA GLN A 333 -15.94 -6.66 -9.30
C GLN A 333 -15.24 -6.69 -10.67
N HIS A 334 -15.34 -5.60 -11.43
CA HIS A 334 -14.67 -5.49 -12.72
C HIS A 334 -13.14 -5.55 -12.58
N LEU A 335 -12.58 -4.96 -11.52
CA LEU A 335 -11.15 -5.02 -11.23
C LEU A 335 -10.71 -6.47 -10.91
N LEU A 336 -11.47 -7.17 -10.07
CA LEU A 336 -11.19 -8.58 -9.72
C LEU A 336 -11.31 -9.52 -10.93
N MET A 337 -12.18 -9.20 -11.89
CA MET A 337 -12.28 -9.95 -13.15
C MET A 337 -11.03 -9.81 -14.00
N LYS A 338 -10.55 -8.59 -14.20
CA LYS A 338 -9.31 -8.32 -14.95
C LYS A 338 -8.09 -9.04 -14.40
N GLY A 339 -7.98 -9.18 -13.09
CA GLY A 339 -6.88 -9.89 -12.45
C GLY A 339 -7.02 -11.43 -12.48
N GLY A 340 -8.06 -11.97 -13.09
CA GLY A 340 -8.25 -13.41 -13.26
C GLY A 340 -7.85 -13.94 -14.63
N GLU A 341 -7.54 -13.05 -15.57
CA GLU A 341 -7.16 -13.37 -16.95
C GLU A 341 -5.64 -13.44 -17.18
N GLN A 342 -4.84 -13.22 -16.13
CA GLN A 342 -3.39 -13.39 -16.08
C GLN A 342 -3.03 -14.59 -15.18
#